data_c47f076c3bbf08738678137e17d54477
#
_entry.id   c47f076c3bbf08738678137e17d54477
#
_cell.length_a   1.000
_cell.length_b   1.000
_cell.length_c   1.000
_cell.angle_alpha   90.00
_cell.angle_beta   90.00
_cell.angle_gamma   90.00
#
_symmetry.space_group_name_H-M   'P 1'
#
loop_
_entity.id
_entity.type
_entity.pdbx_description
1 polymer ?
#
loop_
_entity_poly.entity_id
_entity_poly.type
_entity_poly.pdbx_seq_one_letter_code
_entity_poly.pdbx_strand_id
1 'polypeptide(L)'
;HATDEELDEGFKLLKQAIRLTPDEPNLLDSIGWAYYQYGDFREANRFIEMALEAYEPFAHWELSDHLGDVKWRLGEQEEARRFWRDAVASYAPDHNRVLIEEKLRSGLTTPAPVRRDTPEVPRAPRSEGTSDI
;
A
#
# COMPACT_ATOMS: atom_id res chain seq x y z
N HIS A 1 6.57 0.78 -15.63
CA HIS A 1 6.79 -0.10 -14.47
C HIS A 1 8.22 -0.01 -14.01
N ALA A 2 8.42 0.03 -12.71
CA ALA A 2 9.76 0.01 -12.14
C ALA A 2 10.41 -1.34 -12.38
N THR A 3 11.72 -1.35 -12.63
CA THR A 3 12.46 -2.59 -12.67
C THR A 3 12.56 -3.18 -11.26
N ASP A 4 12.95 -4.44 -11.15
CA ASP A 4 13.16 -5.07 -9.85
C ASP A 4 14.20 -4.31 -9.02
N GLU A 5 15.27 -3.83 -9.68
CA GLU A 5 16.30 -3.04 -8.99
C GLU A 5 15.76 -1.72 -8.48
N GLU A 6 14.97 -1.04 -9.28
CA GLU A 6 14.35 0.23 -8.88
C GLU A 6 13.37 0.03 -7.74
N LEU A 7 12.59 -1.04 -7.78
CA LEU A 7 11.67 -1.36 -6.70
C LEU A 7 12.44 -1.64 -5.40
N ASP A 8 13.52 -2.42 -5.48
CA ASP A 8 14.33 -2.75 -4.32
C ASP A 8 14.96 -1.51 -3.69
N GLU A 9 15.52 -0.61 -4.51
CA GLU A 9 16.08 0.63 -4.02
C GLU A 9 15.02 1.53 -3.39
N GLY A 10 13.89 1.67 -4.05
CA GLY A 10 12.78 2.46 -3.52
C GLY A 10 12.30 1.91 -2.19
N PHE A 11 12.18 0.60 -2.09
CA PHE A 11 11.75 -0.06 -0.86
C PHE A 11 12.71 0.23 0.31
N LYS A 12 14.01 0.13 0.05
CA LYS A 12 15.02 0.43 1.08
C LYS A 12 14.89 1.86 1.59
N LEU A 13 14.72 2.81 0.67
CA LEU A 13 14.55 4.22 1.03
C LEU A 13 13.29 4.46 1.84
N LEU A 14 12.19 3.83 1.45
CA LEU A 14 10.93 3.95 2.18
C LEU A 14 11.03 3.37 3.59
N LYS A 15 11.69 2.22 3.73
CA LYS A 15 11.87 1.59 5.03
C LYS A 15 12.75 2.45 5.95
N GLN A 16 13.73 3.14 5.39
CA GLN A 16 14.54 4.08 6.17
C GLN A 16 13.72 5.31 6.58
N ALA A 17 12.94 5.86 5.66
CA ALA A 17 12.12 7.04 5.91
C ALA A 17 11.09 6.78 7.01
N ILE A 18 10.43 5.61 6.98
CA ILE A 18 9.35 5.33 7.94
C ILE A 18 9.89 5.20 9.38
N ARG A 19 11.16 4.88 9.56
CA ARG A 19 11.76 4.85 10.88
C ARG A 19 11.83 6.23 11.51
N LEU A 20 11.91 7.26 10.68
CA LEU A 20 11.96 8.65 11.14
C LEU A 20 10.58 9.25 11.34
N THR A 21 9.62 8.83 10.52
CA THR A 21 8.24 9.34 10.56
C THR A 21 7.25 8.19 10.46
N PRO A 22 7.12 7.38 11.54
CA PRO A 22 6.36 6.13 11.47
C PRO A 22 4.86 6.30 11.24
N ASP A 23 4.31 7.48 11.45
CA ASP A 23 2.88 7.73 11.32
C ASP A 23 2.52 8.50 10.05
N GLU A 24 3.48 8.69 9.13
CA GLU A 24 3.23 9.45 7.91
C GLU A 24 2.42 8.63 6.92
N PRO A 25 1.15 9.02 6.65
CA PRO A 25 0.26 8.17 5.83
C PRO A 25 0.79 7.89 4.43
N ASN A 26 1.42 8.88 3.79
CA ASN A 26 1.94 8.68 2.44
C ASN A 26 3.07 7.66 2.40
N LEU A 27 3.93 7.65 3.44
CA LEU A 27 4.99 6.66 3.54
C LEU A 27 4.43 5.27 3.82
N LEU A 28 3.43 5.18 4.69
CA LEU A 28 2.78 3.91 4.99
C LEU A 28 2.13 3.32 3.75
N ASP A 29 1.44 4.15 2.98
CA ASP A 29 0.83 3.71 1.71
C ASP A 29 1.89 3.27 0.71
N SER A 30 2.97 4.04 0.56
CA SER A 30 4.05 3.70 -0.37
C SER A 30 4.71 2.38 -0.02
N ILE A 31 4.94 2.13 1.26
CA ILE A 31 5.49 0.85 1.72
C ILE A 31 4.51 -0.27 1.44
N GLY A 32 3.24 -0.07 1.74
CA GLY A 32 2.21 -1.06 1.47
C GLY A 32 2.13 -1.39 -0.01
N TRP A 33 2.20 -0.38 -0.87
CA TRP A 33 2.17 -0.60 -2.32
C TRP A 33 3.42 -1.31 -2.81
N ALA A 34 4.59 -1.02 -2.21
CA ALA A 34 5.80 -1.77 -2.52
C ALA A 34 5.64 -3.25 -2.15
N TYR A 35 5.10 -3.55 -0.98
CA TYR A 35 4.81 -4.93 -0.61
C TYR A 35 3.84 -5.60 -1.60
N TYR A 36 2.84 -4.86 -2.07
CA TYR A 36 1.93 -5.37 -3.09
C TYR A 36 2.71 -5.80 -4.33
N GLN A 37 3.64 -4.98 -4.78
CA GLN A 37 4.46 -5.29 -5.95
C GLN A 37 5.38 -6.49 -5.70
N TYR A 38 5.78 -6.72 -4.45
CA TYR A 38 6.52 -7.93 -4.06
C TYR A 38 5.63 -9.16 -3.94
N GLY A 39 4.33 -9.02 -4.12
CA GLY A 39 3.39 -10.12 -3.97
C GLY A 39 3.08 -10.47 -2.53
N ASP A 40 3.47 -9.63 -1.59
CA ASP A 40 3.20 -9.81 -0.17
C ASP A 40 1.94 -9.04 0.22
N PHE A 41 0.80 -9.64 -0.07
CA PHE A 41 -0.49 -8.95 0.10
C PHE A 41 -0.88 -8.77 1.56
N ARG A 42 -0.42 -9.62 2.45
CA ARG A 42 -0.69 -9.47 3.89
C ARG A 42 -0.01 -8.24 4.46
N GLU A 43 1.29 -8.07 4.16
CA GLU A 43 2.01 -6.88 4.59
C GLU A 43 1.48 -5.63 3.90
N ALA A 44 1.15 -5.73 2.60
CA ALA A 44 0.53 -4.62 1.89
C ALA A 44 -0.76 -4.18 2.60
N ASN A 45 -1.61 -5.13 2.97
CA ASN A 45 -2.86 -4.85 3.67
C ASN A 45 -2.59 -4.14 5.00
N ARG A 46 -1.65 -4.66 5.77
CA ARG A 46 -1.32 -4.10 7.08
C ARG A 46 -0.90 -2.63 6.99
N PHE A 47 0.03 -2.34 6.08
CA PHE A 47 0.55 -0.98 5.95
C PHE A 47 -0.48 -0.01 5.37
N ILE A 48 -1.26 -0.43 4.39
CA ILE A 48 -2.26 0.47 3.79
C ILE A 48 -3.42 0.72 4.77
N GLU A 49 -3.80 -0.29 5.56
CA GLU A 49 -4.78 -0.06 6.61
C GLU A 49 -4.27 0.93 7.66
N MET A 50 -2.99 0.84 8.03
CA MET A 50 -2.38 1.82 8.92
C MET A 50 -2.39 3.22 8.32
N ALA A 51 -2.13 3.32 7.02
CA ALA A 51 -2.17 4.60 6.32
C ALA A 51 -3.57 5.21 6.35
N LEU A 52 -4.58 4.39 6.08
CA LEU A 52 -5.96 4.84 6.09
C LEU A 52 -6.38 5.33 7.48
N GLU A 53 -6.01 4.57 8.51
CA GLU A 53 -6.29 4.95 9.90
C GLU A 53 -5.60 6.26 10.27
N ALA A 54 -4.35 6.44 9.85
CA ALA A 54 -3.61 7.68 10.13
C ALA A 54 -4.21 8.89 9.40
N TYR A 55 -4.97 8.65 8.34
CA TYR A 55 -5.62 9.71 7.57
C TYR A 55 -6.96 10.14 8.17
N GLU A 56 -7.53 9.35 9.06
CA GLU A 56 -8.82 9.67 9.65
C GLU A 56 -8.80 11.03 10.35
N PRO A 57 -9.88 11.76 10.33
CA PRO A 57 -11.20 11.41 9.83
C PRO A 57 -11.39 11.66 8.33
N PHE A 58 -10.34 11.96 7.60
CA PHE A 58 -10.43 12.27 6.18
C PHE A 58 -10.36 10.99 5.35
N ALA A 59 -11.08 10.98 4.22
CA ALA A 59 -11.00 9.91 3.25
C ALA A 59 -10.00 10.28 2.15
N HIS A 60 -9.34 9.28 1.59
CA HIS A 60 -8.41 9.50 0.49
C HIS A 60 -8.64 8.42 -0.56
N TRP A 61 -8.97 8.86 -1.78
CA TRP A 61 -9.36 7.91 -2.83
C TRP A 61 -8.26 6.90 -3.17
N GLU A 62 -7.01 7.34 -3.18
CA GLU A 62 -5.90 6.47 -3.58
C GLU A 62 -5.65 5.35 -2.55
N LEU A 63 -5.75 5.67 -1.27
CA LEU A 63 -5.63 4.66 -0.22
C LEU A 63 -6.72 3.60 -0.36
N SER A 64 -7.96 4.05 -0.59
CA SER A 64 -9.08 3.14 -0.78
C SER A 64 -8.92 2.29 -2.03
N ASP A 65 -8.44 2.89 -3.12
CA ASP A 65 -8.19 2.15 -4.36
C ASP A 65 -7.12 1.08 -4.16
N HIS A 66 -5.99 1.44 -3.55
CA HIS A 66 -4.92 0.49 -3.26
C HIS A 66 -5.42 -0.64 -2.36
N LEU A 67 -6.19 -0.30 -1.34
CA LEU A 67 -6.69 -1.30 -0.41
C LEU A 67 -7.68 -2.25 -1.10
N GLY A 68 -8.49 -1.73 -2.01
CA GLY A 68 -9.37 -2.57 -2.83
C GLY A 68 -8.56 -3.59 -3.64
N ASP A 69 -7.48 -3.15 -4.28
CA ASP A 69 -6.62 -4.06 -5.04
C ASP A 69 -6.03 -5.15 -4.14
N VAL A 70 -5.55 -4.77 -2.97
CA VAL A 70 -4.98 -5.72 -2.01
C VAL A 70 -6.02 -6.72 -1.54
N LYS A 71 -7.21 -6.25 -1.18
CA LYS A 71 -8.30 -7.13 -0.73
C LYS A 71 -8.68 -8.13 -1.81
N TRP A 72 -8.73 -7.68 -3.05
CA TRP A 72 -9.00 -8.59 -4.17
C TRP A 72 -7.98 -9.72 -4.24
N ARG A 73 -6.68 -9.39 -4.15
CA ARG A 73 -5.62 -10.40 -4.19
C ARG A 73 -5.68 -11.37 -3.01
N LEU A 74 -6.19 -10.90 -1.88
CA LEU A 74 -6.40 -11.76 -0.70
C LEU A 74 -7.65 -12.64 -0.82
N GLY A 75 -8.41 -12.50 -1.89
CA GLY A 75 -9.64 -13.26 -2.09
C GLY A 75 -10.87 -12.66 -1.43
N GLU A 76 -10.76 -11.47 -0.85
CA GLU A 76 -11.85 -10.78 -0.17
C GLU A 76 -12.56 -9.84 -1.14
N GLN A 77 -13.30 -10.42 -2.09
CA GLN A 77 -13.86 -9.67 -3.20
C GLN A 77 -14.91 -8.64 -2.80
N GLU A 78 -15.74 -8.95 -1.82
CA GLU A 78 -16.75 -7.99 -1.34
C GLU A 78 -16.10 -6.78 -0.69
N GLU A 79 -15.10 -7.00 0.14
CA GLU A 79 -14.32 -5.93 0.75
C GLU A 79 -13.61 -5.09 -0.31
N ALA A 80 -13.04 -5.75 -1.32
CA ALA A 80 -12.39 -5.05 -2.42
C ALA A 80 -13.35 -4.08 -3.10
N ARG A 81 -14.57 -4.53 -3.42
CA ARG A 81 -15.56 -3.69 -4.06
C ARG A 81 -16.02 -2.54 -3.16
N ARG A 82 -16.12 -2.78 -1.87
CA ARG A 82 -16.46 -1.73 -0.91
C ARG A 82 -15.41 -0.62 -0.95
N PHE A 83 -14.12 -0.98 -0.91
CA PHE A 83 -13.06 0.02 -0.95
C PHE A 83 -13.01 0.76 -2.29
N TRP A 84 -13.24 0.07 -3.39
CA TRP A 84 -13.30 0.73 -4.69
C TRP A 84 -14.49 1.70 -4.78
N ARG A 85 -15.64 1.35 -4.22
CA ARG A 85 -16.77 2.28 -4.13
C ARG A 85 -16.41 3.50 -3.28
N ASP A 86 -15.74 3.28 -2.17
CA ASP A 86 -15.27 4.38 -1.31
C ASP A 86 -14.31 5.30 -2.07
N ALA A 87 -13.43 4.74 -2.88
CA ALA A 87 -12.50 5.54 -3.70
C ALA A 87 -13.25 6.44 -4.66
N VAL A 88 -14.26 5.92 -5.34
CA VAL A 88 -15.09 6.73 -6.23
C VAL A 88 -15.82 7.82 -5.45
N ALA A 89 -16.38 7.48 -4.31
CA ALA A 89 -17.09 8.42 -3.44
C ALA A 89 -16.16 9.49 -2.85
N SER A 90 -14.87 9.22 -2.78
CA SER A 90 -13.85 10.15 -2.25
C SER A 90 -13.20 11.00 -3.34
N TYR A 91 -13.87 11.16 -4.44
CA TYR A 91 -13.50 12.09 -5.52
C TYR A 91 -12.20 11.69 -6.24
N ALA A 92 -12.07 10.42 -6.59
CA ALA A 92 -10.98 10.00 -7.47
C ALA A 92 -10.98 10.85 -8.75
N PRO A 93 -9.81 11.29 -9.24
CA PRO A 93 -9.74 12.04 -10.49
C PRO A 93 -10.35 11.24 -11.64
N ASP A 94 -10.88 11.94 -12.65
CA ASP A 94 -11.68 11.32 -13.72
C ASP A 94 -11.01 10.10 -14.35
N HIS A 95 -9.73 10.20 -14.69
CA HIS A 95 -8.99 9.08 -15.29
C HIS A 95 -8.96 7.88 -14.35
N ASN A 96 -8.66 8.13 -13.08
CA ASN A 96 -8.58 7.06 -12.07
C ASN A 96 -9.97 6.50 -11.77
N ARG A 97 -10.99 7.36 -11.72
CA ARG A 97 -12.37 6.93 -11.47
C ARG A 97 -12.85 5.94 -12.52
N VAL A 98 -12.55 6.20 -13.80
CA VAL A 98 -12.92 5.27 -14.88
C VAL A 98 -12.29 3.91 -14.67
N LEU A 99 -10.99 3.88 -14.31
CA LEU A 99 -10.29 2.62 -14.05
C LEU A 99 -10.87 1.89 -12.85
N ILE A 100 -11.21 2.63 -11.80
CA ILE A 100 -11.79 2.02 -10.59
C ILE A 100 -13.17 1.45 -10.89
N GLU A 101 -13.96 2.16 -11.68
CA GLU A 101 -15.28 1.67 -12.09
C GLU A 101 -15.18 0.38 -12.91
N GLU A 102 -14.14 0.24 -13.73
CA GLU A 102 -13.86 -1.02 -14.42
C GLU A 102 -13.57 -2.15 -13.43
N LYS A 103 -12.77 -1.88 -12.41
CA LYS A 103 -12.49 -2.86 -11.35
C LYS A 103 -13.78 -3.29 -10.65
N LEU A 104 -14.68 -2.35 -10.42
CA LEU A 104 -15.97 -2.66 -9.81
C LEU A 104 -16.78 -3.64 -10.66
N ARG A 105 -16.70 -3.54 -11.98
CA ARG A 105 -17.44 -4.41 -12.89
C ARG A 105 -16.78 -5.78 -13.04
N SER A 106 -15.47 -5.79 -13.21
CA SER A 106 -14.75 -6.98 -13.69
C SER A 106 -13.75 -7.56 -12.68
N GLY A 107 -13.49 -6.86 -11.58
CA GLY A 107 -12.40 -7.19 -10.70
C GLY A 107 -11.07 -6.86 -11.36
N LEU A 108 -9.98 -7.34 -10.78
CA LEU A 108 -8.66 -7.19 -11.37
C LEU A 108 -8.45 -8.29 -12.40
N THR A 109 -8.18 -7.91 -13.64
CA THR A 109 -8.03 -8.84 -14.75
C THR A 109 -6.58 -9.15 -15.09
N THR A 110 -5.64 -8.40 -14.48
CA THR A 110 -4.21 -8.68 -14.66
C THR A 110 -3.76 -9.74 -13.66
N PRO A 111 -2.71 -10.51 -13.99
CA PRO A 111 -2.17 -11.50 -13.05
C PRO A 111 -1.67 -10.83 -11.78
N ALA A 112 -1.82 -11.52 -10.66
CA ALA A 112 -1.29 -11.04 -9.39
C ALA A 112 0.25 -11.01 -9.46
N PRO A 113 0.89 -10.00 -8.84
CA PRO A 113 2.33 -10.02 -8.70
C PRO A 113 2.81 -11.30 -8.01
N VAL A 114 3.88 -11.87 -8.52
CA VAL A 114 4.44 -13.10 -7.96
C VAL A 114 5.18 -12.79 -6.67
N ARG A 115 4.94 -13.60 -5.65
CA ARG A 115 5.62 -13.43 -4.36
C ARG A 115 7.13 -13.58 -4.52
N ARG A 116 7.86 -12.61 -4.02
CA ARG A 116 9.31 -12.66 -3.97
C ARG A 116 9.83 -12.01 -2.68
N ASP A 117 11.07 -12.28 -2.35
CA ASP A 117 11.66 -11.76 -1.12
C ASP A 117 11.90 -10.26 -1.22
N THR A 118 11.66 -9.57 -0.13
CA THR A 118 12.00 -8.15 -0.01
C THR A 118 13.46 -8.01 0.36
N PRO A 119 14.10 -6.90 -0.04
CA PRO A 119 15.49 -6.67 0.34
C PRO A 119 15.62 -6.50 1.85
N GLU A 120 16.76 -6.92 2.37
CA GLU A 120 17.10 -6.67 3.75
C GLU A 120 17.39 -5.19 3.93
N VAL A 121 16.80 -4.59 4.96
CA VAL A 121 16.97 -3.18 5.23
C VAL A 121 17.75 -3.04 6.54
N PRO A 122 18.87 -2.29 6.53
CA PRO A 122 19.64 -2.08 7.75
C PRO A 122 18.78 -1.41 8.82
N ARG A 123 18.96 -1.81 10.05
CA ARG A 123 18.30 -1.14 11.17
C ARG A 123 18.85 0.26 11.31
N ALA A 124 17.95 1.19 11.66
CA ALA A 124 18.41 2.51 12.06
C ALA A 124 19.28 2.36 13.31
N PRO A 125 20.38 3.14 13.39
CA PRO A 125 21.20 3.10 14.60
C PRO A 125 20.34 3.48 15.80
N ARG A 126 20.54 2.79 16.92
CA ARG A 126 19.88 3.15 18.16
C ARG A 126 20.57 4.39 18.70
N SER A 127 19.77 5.33 19.19
CA SER A 127 20.37 6.46 19.87
C SER A 127 20.94 5.99 21.20
N GLU A 128 22.08 6.59 21.56
CA GLU A 128 22.70 6.36 22.84
C GLU A 128 21.74 6.69 23.97
N GLY A 129 21.58 5.82 24.93
CA GLY A 129 20.64 6.06 26.00
C GLY A 129 19.21 5.71 25.63
N THR A 130 18.94 5.33 24.42
CA THR A 130 17.71 4.65 24.13
C THR A 130 17.83 3.33 24.79
N SER A 131 17.06 3.17 25.73
CA SER A 131 17.07 1.96 26.40
C SER A 131 16.77 0.85 25.44
N ASP A 132 17.64 -0.08 25.39
CA ASP A 132 17.42 -1.33 24.75
C ASP A 132 16.51 -2.21 25.55
N ILE A 133 15.98 -1.64 26.37
CA ILE A 133 15.08 -2.09 27.30
C ILE A 133 13.81 -2.39 26.70
#